data_77a739d124c97cdefe9253e98c73da7d
#
_entry.id   77a739d124c97cdefe9253e98c73da7d
#
_cell.length_a   1.000
_cell.length_b   1.000
_cell.length_c   1.000
_cell.angle_alpha   90.00
_cell.angle_beta   90.00
_cell.angle_gamma   90.00
#
_symmetry.space_group_name_H-M   'P 1'
#
loop_
_entity.id
_entity.type
_entity.pdbx_description
1 polymer ?
#
loop_
_entity_poly.entity_id
_entity_poly.type
_entity_poly.pdbx_seq_one_letter_code
_entity_poly.pdbx_strand_id
1 'polypeptide(L)'
;MIKYIQKKHKILIIVDECTSGFRETFGGLYKRYNITPDLVIFGKSLGNGFPITAIIGKKRIMKFAEKTFISSTFWTDRVGPAAALETLKIMKKKKSWIKISNKGRQIKKKWQKIAQLSNVPIEISGLDAMPKFEIKHKKN
;
A
#
# COMPACT_ATOMS: atom_id res chain seq x y z
N MET A 1 3.96 17.73 11.00
CA MET A 1 2.55 17.80 11.45
C MET A 1 2.10 16.50 12.15
N ILE A 2 2.00 15.35 11.50
CA ILE A 2 1.49 14.08 12.09
C ILE A 2 2.20 13.70 13.40
N LYS A 3 3.54 13.67 13.43
CA LYS A 3 4.32 13.36 14.64
C LYS A 3 4.05 14.33 15.82
N TYR A 4 3.81 15.59 15.50
CA TYR A 4 3.47 16.60 16.53
C TYR A 4 2.11 16.29 17.13
N ILE A 5 1.10 16.05 16.31
CA ILE A 5 -0.27 15.72 16.76
C ILE A 5 -0.26 14.43 17.59
N GLN A 6 0.46 13.40 17.14
CA GLN A 6 0.62 12.14 17.86
C GLN A 6 1.16 12.35 19.28
N LYS A 7 2.22 13.14 19.41
CA LYS A 7 2.83 13.42 20.71
C LYS A 7 1.92 14.29 21.61
N LYS A 8 1.39 15.37 21.05
CA LYS A 8 0.56 16.34 21.78
C LYS A 8 -0.72 15.71 22.33
N HIS A 9 -1.37 14.89 21.53
CA HIS A 9 -2.68 14.32 21.89
C HIS A 9 -2.63 12.85 22.30
N LYS A 10 -1.45 12.25 22.39
CA LYS A 10 -1.23 10.83 22.78
C LYS A 10 -2.08 9.85 21.96
N ILE A 11 -2.30 10.15 20.69
CA ILE A 11 -3.08 9.31 19.78
C ILE A 11 -2.22 8.23 19.13
N LEU A 12 -2.85 7.11 18.75
CA LEU A 12 -2.20 6.06 17.98
C LEU A 12 -2.31 6.39 16.49
N ILE A 13 -1.23 6.14 15.75
CA ILE A 13 -1.21 6.23 14.30
C ILE A 13 -1.30 4.82 13.74
N ILE A 14 -2.40 4.54 13.05
CA ILE A 14 -2.62 3.31 12.29
C ILE A 14 -2.51 3.68 10.82
N VAL A 15 -1.64 3.00 10.07
CA VAL A 15 -1.49 3.21 8.63
C VAL A 15 -2.02 1.99 7.91
N ASP A 16 -3.07 2.19 7.13
CA ASP A 16 -3.61 1.16 6.25
C ASP A 16 -2.80 1.12 4.95
N GLU A 17 -1.99 0.09 4.81
CA GLU A 17 -1.18 -0.22 3.63
C GLU A 17 -1.74 -1.43 2.84
N CYS A 18 -2.99 -1.79 3.10
CA CYS A 18 -3.62 -2.91 2.40
C CYS A 18 -3.52 -2.80 0.87
N THR A 19 -3.64 -1.57 0.36
CA THR A 19 -3.57 -1.30 -1.08
C THR A 19 -2.20 -0.78 -1.52
N SER A 20 -1.56 0.07 -0.74
CA SER A 20 -0.29 0.75 -1.06
C SER A 20 0.95 -0.06 -0.69
N GLY A 21 0.84 -0.97 0.26
CA GLY A 21 1.96 -1.78 0.72
C GLY A 21 2.63 -2.58 -0.41
N PHE A 22 3.96 -2.60 -0.38
CA PHE A 22 4.83 -3.28 -1.34
C PHE A 22 4.75 -2.81 -2.80
N ARG A 23 4.04 -1.69 -3.07
CA ARG A 23 3.86 -1.17 -4.43
C ARG A 23 4.98 -0.24 -4.87
N GLU A 24 5.40 0.68 -4.01
CA GLU A 24 6.46 1.66 -4.33
C GLU A 24 7.65 1.60 -3.38
N THR A 25 7.54 0.79 -2.33
CA THR A 25 8.60 0.51 -1.37
C THR A 25 8.60 -0.98 -1.04
N PHE A 26 9.71 -1.51 -0.54
CA PHE A 26 9.68 -2.81 0.11
C PHE A 26 9.15 -2.64 1.53
N GLY A 27 7.85 -2.86 1.70
CA GLY A 27 7.08 -2.59 2.90
C GLY A 27 6.03 -1.49 2.68
N GLY A 28 5.80 -0.66 3.69
CA GLY A 28 4.78 0.37 3.62
C GLY A 28 5.26 1.67 2.98
N LEU A 29 4.35 2.34 2.31
CA LEU A 29 4.56 3.64 1.68
C LEU A 29 4.86 4.74 2.72
N TYR A 30 4.38 4.57 3.97
CA TYR A 30 4.66 5.48 5.09
C TYR A 30 6.15 5.79 5.28
N LYS A 31 7.04 4.88 4.85
CA LYS A 31 8.50 5.07 4.91
C LYS A 31 8.96 6.26 4.08
N ARG A 32 8.31 6.55 2.94
CA ARG A 32 8.63 7.71 2.09
C ARG A 32 8.29 9.04 2.74
N TYR A 33 7.34 9.03 3.66
CA TYR A 33 6.86 10.22 4.37
C TYR A 33 7.47 10.39 5.76
N ASN A 34 8.44 9.53 6.10
CA ASN A 34 9.09 9.56 7.42
C ASN A 34 8.09 9.45 8.58
N ILE A 35 6.99 8.72 8.36
CA ILE A 35 5.97 8.44 9.38
C ILE A 35 6.42 7.22 10.16
N THR A 36 6.25 7.25 11.49
CA THR A 36 6.49 6.11 12.37
C THR A 36 5.15 5.67 12.96
N PRO A 37 4.43 4.76 12.32
CA PRO A 37 3.13 4.31 12.78
C PRO A 37 3.24 3.48 14.07
N ASP A 38 2.14 3.41 14.80
CA ASP A 38 1.98 2.49 15.93
C ASP A 38 1.54 1.11 15.46
N LEU A 39 0.66 1.07 14.44
CA LEU A 39 0.22 -0.13 13.72
C LEU A 39 0.26 0.09 12.21
N VAL A 40 0.51 -0.96 11.47
CA VAL A 40 0.43 -0.99 10.00
C VAL A 40 -0.35 -2.22 9.58
N ILE A 41 -1.25 -2.05 8.63
CA ILE A 41 -2.06 -3.13 8.06
C ILE A 41 -1.58 -3.39 6.64
N PHE A 42 -1.23 -4.64 6.33
CA PHE A 42 -0.85 -5.09 5.00
C PHE A 42 -1.83 -6.15 4.48
N GLY A 43 -2.02 -6.18 3.17
CA GLY A 43 -2.87 -7.17 2.50
C GLY A 43 -2.57 -7.21 1.01
N LYS A 44 -3.52 -7.59 0.20
CA LYS A 44 -3.45 -7.61 -1.28
C LYS A 44 -2.11 -8.10 -1.84
N SER A 45 -1.16 -7.18 -2.09
CA SER A 45 0.17 -7.50 -2.64
C SER A 45 0.98 -8.44 -1.75
N LEU A 46 0.71 -8.50 -0.44
CA LEU A 46 1.38 -9.40 0.48
C LEU A 46 1.15 -10.86 0.11
N GLY A 47 -0.10 -11.23 -0.13
CA GLY A 47 -0.48 -12.60 -0.49
C GLY A 47 -0.43 -12.87 -2.00
N ASN A 48 -0.37 -11.81 -2.83
CA ASN A 48 -0.31 -11.88 -4.29
C ASN A 48 -1.35 -12.84 -4.90
N GLY A 49 -2.59 -12.73 -4.45
CA GLY A 49 -3.72 -13.57 -4.88
C GLY A 49 -4.21 -14.54 -3.82
N PHE A 50 -3.44 -14.82 -2.79
CA PHE A 50 -3.86 -15.64 -1.66
C PHE A 50 -4.45 -14.77 -0.54
N PRO A 51 -5.50 -15.26 0.16
CA PRO A 51 -6.17 -14.50 1.22
C PRO A 51 -5.31 -14.46 2.48
N ILE A 52 -4.51 -13.41 2.61
CA ILE A 52 -3.73 -13.11 3.81
C ILE A 52 -3.65 -11.62 4.04
N THR A 53 -3.79 -11.24 5.30
CA THR A 53 -3.48 -9.91 5.81
C THR A 53 -2.50 -10.02 6.97
N ALA A 54 -1.79 -8.92 7.25
CA ALA A 54 -0.90 -8.85 8.39
C ALA A 54 -1.05 -7.50 9.07
N ILE A 55 -1.21 -7.54 10.39
CA ILE A 55 -1.14 -6.35 11.25
C ILE A 55 0.17 -6.44 12.02
N ILE A 56 1.02 -5.45 11.83
CA ILE A 56 2.28 -5.34 12.56
C ILE A 56 2.35 -4.02 13.30
N GLY A 57 3.06 -3.97 14.40
CA GLY A 57 3.13 -2.75 15.17
C GLY A 57 4.07 -2.79 16.35
N LYS A 58 4.04 -1.71 17.13
CA LYS A 58 4.85 -1.58 18.34
C LYS A 58 4.43 -2.64 19.37
N LYS A 59 5.40 -3.30 19.98
CA LYS A 59 5.19 -4.38 20.96
C LYS A 59 4.16 -4.01 22.05
N ARG A 60 4.24 -2.77 22.58
CA ARG A 60 3.32 -2.29 23.60
C ARG A 60 1.85 -2.28 23.18
N ILE A 61 1.60 -2.10 21.87
CA ILE A 61 0.24 -2.10 21.28
C ILE A 61 -0.17 -3.53 20.94
N MET A 62 0.73 -4.29 20.31
CA MET A 62 0.44 -5.66 19.89
C MET A 62 0.09 -6.60 21.06
N LYS A 63 0.60 -6.33 22.27
CA LYS A 63 0.23 -7.08 23.49
C LYS A 63 -1.28 -7.06 23.77
N PHE A 64 -2.02 -6.05 23.32
CA PHE A 64 -3.48 -6.03 23.50
C PHE A 64 -4.20 -7.07 22.62
N ALA A 65 -3.59 -7.52 21.53
CA ALA A 65 -4.15 -8.57 20.69
C ALA A 65 -4.31 -9.90 21.45
N GLU A 66 -3.43 -10.18 22.43
CA GLU A 66 -3.49 -11.37 23.27
C GLU A 66 -4.74 -11.41 24.16
N LYS A 67 -5.35 -10.24 24.42
CA LYS A 67 -6.55 -10.07 25.25
C LYS A 67 -7.81 -9.86 24.42
N THR A 68 -7.72 -9.95 23.10
CA THR A 68 -8.81 -9.66 22.18
C THR A 68 -9.16 -10.92 21.42
N PHE A 69 -10.46 -11.17 21.25
CA PHE A 69 -10.90 -12.25 20.37
C PHE A 69 -10.61 -11.87 18.91
N ILE A 70 -9.68 -12.61 18.31
CA ILE A 70 -9.31 -12.46 16.89
C ILE A 70 -9.52 -13.81 16.23
N SER A 71 -10.35 -13.84 15.19
CA SER A 71 -10.65 -15.05 14.44
C SER A 71 -10.84 -14.73 12.97
N SER A 72 -10.60 -15.71 12.12
CA SER A 72 -10.94 -15.67 10.70
C SER A 72 -11.08 -17.09 10.16
N THR A 73 -11.74 -17.23 9.01
CA THR A 73 -11.93 -18.52 8.33
C THR A 73 -10.58 -19.20 8.02
N PHE A 74 -9.56 -18.42 7.69
CA PHE A 74 -8.23 -18.93 7.27
C PHE A 74 -7.19 -18.86 8.40
N TRP A 75 -7.61 -18.74 9.66
CA TRP A 75 -6.71 -18.51 10.79
C TRP A 75 -5.57 -19.53 10.90
N THR A 76 -5.88 -20.82 10.67
CA THR A 76 -4.92 -21.92 10.76
C THR A 76 -4.38 -22.37 9.42
N ASP A 77 -4.81 -21.76 8.32
CA ASP A 77 -4.35 -22.09 6.99
C ASP A 77 -2.89 -21.65 6.78
N ARG A 78 -2.06 -22.57 6.29
CA ARG A 78 -0.64 -22.32 6.02
C ARG A 78 -0.37 -21.77 4.62
N VAL A 79 -1.34 -21.87 3.70
CA VAL A 79 -1.16 -21.47 2.29
C VAL A 79 -0.90 -19.97 2.19
N GLY A 80 -1.71 -19.15 2.87
CA GLY A 80 -1.54 -17.70 2.87
C GLY A 80 -0.15 -17.25 3.36
N PRO A 81 0.29 -17.68 4.56
CA PRO A 81 1.65 -17.39 5.05
C PRO A 81 2.77 -17.87 4.14
N ALA A 82 2.68 -19.08 3.58
CA ALA A 82 3.67 -19.61 2.64
C ALA A 82 3.75 -18.75 1.36
N ALA A 83 2.61 -18.41 0.79
CA ALA A 83 2.51 -17.54 -0.37
C ALA A 83 3.09 -16.14 -0.09
N ALA A 84 2.79 -15.56 1.08
CA ALA A 84 3.33 -14.26 1.49
C ALA A 84 4.85 -14.28 1.62
N LEU A 85 5.41 -15.32 2.26
CA LEU A 85 6.86 -15.45 2.41
C LEU A 85 7.57 -15.55 1.06
N GLU A 86 7.06 -16.38 0.14
CA GLU A 86 7.64 -16.51 -1.18
C GLU A 86 7.48 -15.23 -2.01
N THR A 87 6.32 -14.58 -1.92
CA THR A 87 6.07 -13.28 -2.55
C THR A 87 7.10 -12.25 -2.09
N LEU A 88 7.36 -12.14 -0.78
CA LEU A 88 8.34 -11.20 -0.23
C LEU A 88 9.77 -11.51 -0.69
N LYS A 89 10.15 -12.78 -0.75
CA LYS A 89 11.46 -13.20 -1.28
C LYS A 89 11.65 -12.76 -2.73
N ILE A 90 10.65 -13.05 -3.59
CA ILE A 90 10.68 -12.68 -5.00
C ILE A 90 10.70 -11.15 -5.16
N MET A 91 9.84 -10.44 -4.44
CA MET A 91 9.82 -8.97 -4.47
C MET A 91 11.18 -8.39 -4.12
N LYS A 92 11.81 -8.87 -3.04
CA LYS A 92 13.13 -8.40 -2.61
C LYS A 92 14.20 -8.67 -3.68
N LYS A 93 14.26 -9.92 -4.20
CA LYS A 93 15.20 -10.33 -5.26
C LYS A 93 15.02 -9.52 -6.55
N LYS A 94 13.79 -9.31 -6.99
CA LYS A 94 13.45 -8.64 -8.26
C LYS A 94 13.36 -7.13 -8.15
N LYS A 95 13.36 -6.56 -6.94
CA LYS A 95 13.06 -5.14 -6.66
C LYS A 95 11.76 -4.70 -7.35
N SER A 96 10.71 -5.49 -7.21
CA SER A 96 9.46 -5.39 -7.98
C SER A 96 8.81 -4.01 -7.87
N TRP A 97 8.87 -3.37 -6.70
CA TRP A 97 8.33 -2.03 -6.47
C TRP A 97 8.95 -0.97 -7.40
N ILE A 98 10.24 -1.09 -7.73
CA ILE A 98 10.91 -0.18 -8.67
C ILE A 98 10.38 -0.40 -10.08
N LYS A 99 10.26 -1.68 -10.50
CA LYS A 99 9.77 -2.04 -11.83
C LYS A 99 8.33 -1.61 -12.04
N ILE A 100 7.46 -1.85 -11.06
CA ILE A 100 6.05 -1.48 -11.10
C ILE A 100 5.91 0.05 -11.21
N SER A 101 6.62 0.81 -10.37
CA SER A 101 6.61 2.27 -10.41
C SER A 101 7.10 2.81 -11.76
N ASN A 102 8.17 2.22 -12.32
CA ASN A 102 8.67 2.62 -13.64
C ASN A 102 7.64 2.38 -14.74
N LYS A 103 6.97 1.24 -14.72
CA LYS A 103 5.90 0.93 -15.68
C LYS A 103 4.72 1.88 -15.54
N GLY A 104 4.29 2.18 -14.32
CA GLY A 104 3.21 3.11 -14.08
C GLY A 104 3.54 4.53 -14.57
N ARG A 105 4.77 5.02 -14.36
CA ARG A 105 5.22 6.29 -14.95
C ARG A 105 5.15 6.28 -16.48
N GLN A 106 5.52 5.19 -17.13
CA GLN A 106 5.39 5.06 -18.58
C GLN A 106 3.91 5.09 -19.01
N ILE A 107 3.02 4.44 -18.27
CA ILE A 107 1.58 4.46 -18.52
C ILE A 107 1.04 5.89 -18.39
N LYS A 108 1.35 6.59 -17.30
CA LYS A 108 0.94 8.00 -17.11
C LYS A 108 1.36 8.88 -18.30
N LYS A 109 2.59 8.74 -18.76
CA LYS A 109 3.09 9.48 -19.95
C LYS A 109 2.32 9.14 -21.23
N LYS A 110 2.00 7.85 -21.44
CA LYS A 110 1.20 7.43 -22.60
C LYS A 110 -0.21 7.98 -22.54
N TRP A 111 -0.88 7.93 -21.38
CA TRP A 111 -2.21 8.51 -21.21
C TRP A 111 -2.22 10.00 -21.51
N GLN A 112 -1.23 10.74 -21.00
CA GLN A 112 -1.10 12.17 -21.29
C GLN A 112 -0.97 12.44 -22.79
N LYS A 113 -0.12 11.66 -23.47
CA LYS A 113 0.06 11.79 -24.94
C LYS A 113 -1.23 11.47 -25.71
N ILE A 114 -1.92 10.40 -25.35
CA ILE A 114 -3.20 10.02 -26.00
C ILE A 114 -4.23 11.11 -25.77
N ALA A 115 -4.36 11.62 -24.55
CA ALA A 115 -5.32 12.67 -24.23
C ALA A 115 -5.07 13.96 -25.04
N GLN A 116 -3.81 14.33 -25.21
CA GLN A 116 -3.42 15.48 -26.07
C GLN A 116 -3.80 15.24 -27.55
N LEU A 117 -3.48 14.07 -28.09
CA LEU A 117 -3.79 13.72 -29.48
C LEU A 117 -5.30 13.65 -29.74
N SER A 118 -6.07 13.22 -28.78
CA SER A 118 -7.53 13.08 -28.88
C SER A 118 -8.28 14.34 -28.41
N ASN A 119 -7.57 15.39 -28.02
CA ASN A 119 -8.13 16.61 -27.48
C ASN A 119 -9.12 16.36 -26.31
N VAL A 120 -8.82 15.36 -25.48
CA VAL A 120 -9.61 15.00 -24.29
C VAL A 120 -8.87 15.45 -23.04
N PRO A 121 -9.43 16.39 -22.26
CA PRO A 121 -8.78 16.85 -21.03
C PRO A 121 -8.83 15.77 -19.95
N ILE A 122 -7.69 15.36 -19.45
CA ILE A 122 -7.58 14.41 -18.35
C ILE A 122 -6.75 14.98 -17.19
N GLU A 123 -7.06 14.55 -16.00
CA GLU A 123 -6.19 14.71 -14.83
C GLU A 123 -5.59 13.37 -14.46
N ILE A 124 -4.27 13.30 -14.39
CA ILE A 124 -3.54 12.10 -14.00
C ILE A 124 -3.14 12.22 -12.54
N SER A 125 -3.46 11.19 -11.75
CA SER A 125 -3.21 11.14 -10.30
C SER A 125 -2.81 9.74 -9.84
N GLY A 126 -2.81 9.51 -8.54
CA GLY A 126 -2.46 8.25 -7.91
C GLY A 126 -0.96 8.01 -7.84
N LEU A 127 -0.60 6.92 -7.15
CA LEU A 127 0.78 6.45 -7.07
C LEU A 127 1.30 6.03 -8.45
N ASP A 128 2.61 6.06 -8.64
CA ASP A 128 3.19 5.56 -9.89
C ASP A 128 2.86 4.07 -10.10
N ALA A 129 2.92 3.29 -9.02
CA ALA A 129 2.56 1.87 -9.07
C ALA A 129 1.05 1.59 -9.22
N MET A 130 0.21 2.61 -9.05
CA MET A 130 -1.25 2.56 -9.18
C MET A 130 -1.75 3.86 -9.82
N PRO A 131 -1.40 4.11 -11.09
CA PRO A 131 -1.82 5.31 -11.77
C PRO A 131 -3.32 5.31 -12.02
N LYS A 132 -3.92 6.47 -11.98
CA LYS A 132 -5.30 6.70 -12.40
C LYS A 132 -5.40 7.97 -13.21
N PHE A 133 -6.45 8.09 -14.01
CA PHE A 133 -6.83 9.32 -14.67
C PHE A 133 -8.33 9.54 -14.52
N GLU A 134 -8.71 10.80 -14.64
CA GLU A 134 -10.10 11.24 -14.68
C GLU A 134 -10.29 12.14 -15.89
N ILE A 135 -11.38 11.95 -16.63
CA ILE A 135 -11.76 12.86 -17.72
C ILE A 135 -12.39 14.10 -17.10
N LYS A 136 -11.87 15.27 -17.44
CA LYS A 136 -12.44 16.54 -17.00
C LYS A 136 -13.56 16.95 -17.93
N HIS A 137 -14.79 16.98 -17.43
CA HIS A 137 -15.89 17.60 -18.15
C HIS A 137 -15.73 19.12 -18.08
N LYS A 138 -15.84 19.80 -19.21
CA LYS A 138 -16.04 21.25 -19.18
C LYS A 138 -17.30 21.53 -18.37
N LYS A 139 -17.20 22.21 -17.27
CA LYS A 139 -18.39 22.79 -16.63
C LYS A 139 -18.95 23.82 -17.62
N ASN A 140 -20.13 23.54 -18.14
CA ASN A 140 -20.93 24.56 -18.83
C ASN A 140 -21.24 25.68 -17.88
#